data_850863ff524e02efc63cd73ce23c3b3f
#
_entry.id   850863ff524e02efc63cd73ce23c3b3f
#
_cell.length_a   1.000
_cell.length_b   1.000
_cell.length_c   1.000
_cell.angle_alpha   90.00
_cell.angle_beta   90.00
_cell.angle_gamma   90.00
#
_symmetry.space_group_name_H-M   'P 1'
#
loop_
_entity.id
_entity.type
_entity.pdbx_description
1 polymer ?
#
loop_
_entity_poly.entity_id
_entity_poly.type
_entity_poly.pdbx_seq_one_letter_code
_entity_poly.pdbx_strand_id
1 'polypeptide(L)'
;RVQDPTIPSYNPVTEQLAGPYYDTSVEPITGYYEVADRDLTAARNDLKAKAADERYRKECSGVKVTIQGTEVLIDTNRDARHIWFQSLMLLPEGVTQKFKFDREIWLDLTKADINTVVTSIVAHVQDAFNWESAKIVQIDAATDKASLQTVFDTIISESIPVLKPFEIGVAL
;
A
#
# COMPACT_ATOMS: atom_id res chain seq x y z
N ARG A 1 -3.34 42.41 -13.95
CA ARG A 1 -3.48 40.98 -14.28
C ARG A 1 -2.68 40.21 -13.27
N VAL A 2 -3.29 39.21 -12.63
CA VAL A 2 -2.60 38.31 -11.68
C VAL A 2 -1.96 37.19 -12.50
N GLN A 3 -0.71 36.85 -12.19
CA GLN A 3 -0.01 35.72 -12.77
C GLN A 3 -0.04 34.56 -11.77
N ASP A 4 -0.42 33.36 -12.23
CA ASP A 4 -0.46 32.20 -11.40
C ASP A 4 0.95 31.87 -10.87
N PRO A 5 1.06 31.54 -9.55
CA PRO A 5 2.34 31.25 -8.94
C PRO A 5 2.91 29.91 -9.43
N THR A 6 4.19 29.91 -9.73
CA THR A 6 4.92 28.67 -10.02
C THR A 6 5.24 27.95 -8.71
N ILE A 7 4.93 26.66 -8.65
CA ILE A 7 5.26 25.84 -7.50
C ILE A 7 6.76 25.50 -7.52
N PRO A 8 7.54 25.93 -6.51
CA PRO A 8 8.95 25.58 -6.44
C PRO A 8 9.15 24.08 -6.16
N SER A 9 10.31 23.55 -6.52
CA SER A 9 10.70 22.20 -6.09
C SER A 9 10.95 22.20 -4.58
N TYR A 10 10.39 21.23 -3.89
CA TYR A 10 10.56 21.06 -2.44
C TYR A 10 10.53 19.57 -2.07
N ASN A 11 11.08 19.23 -0.91
CA ASN A 11 11.03 17.88 -0.37
C ASN A 11 9.82 17.71 0.55
N PRO A 12 8.78 16.94 0.15
CA PRO A 12 7.54 16.85 0.91
C PRO A 12 7.68 16.14 2.27
N VAL A 13 8.80 15.46 2.52
CA VAL A 13 9.10 14.85 3.83
C VAL A 13 9.60 15.90 4.83
N THR A 14 10.49 16.80 4.38
CA THR A 14 11.23 17.72 5.24
C THR A 14 10.81 19.17 5.12
N GLU A 15 10.06 19.51 4.07
CA GLU A 15 9.67 20.86 3.69
C GLU A 15 8.17 20.93 3.39
N GLN A 16 7.63 22.13 3.48
CA GLN A 16 6.24 22.44 3.14
C GLN A 16 6.17 23.74 2.35
N LEU A 17 5.14 23.89 1.52
CA LEU A 17 4.86 25.14 0.83
C LEU A 17 4.01 26.04 1.72
N ALA A 18 4.45 27.29 1.87
CA ALA A 18 3.67 28.37 2.47
C ALA A 18 3.20 29.33 1.36
N GLY A 19 1.93 29.71 1.36
CA GLY A 19 1.35 30.57 0.33
C GLY A 19 0.12 29.94 -0.33
N PRO A 20 -0.32 30.45 -1.51
CA PRO A 20 0.40 31.46 -2.30
C PRO A 20 0.37 32.87 -1.67
N TYR A 21 1.50 33.55 -1.74
CA TYR A 21 1.60 34.99 -1.44
C TYR A 21 1.56 35.77 -2.75
N TYR A 22 1.18 37.05 -2.66
CA TYR A 22 1.09 37.91 -3.86
C TYR A 22 1.90 39.17 -3.65
N ASP A 23 2.87 39.43 -4.55
CA ASP A 23 3.59 40.69 -4.60
C ASP A 23 2.75 41.70 -5.38
N THR A 24 2.19 42.66 -4.65
CA THR A 24 1.37 43.73 -5.20
C THR A 24 2.19 44.99 -5.55
N SER A 25 3.49 44.97 -5.30
CA SER A 25 4.39 46.08 -5.62
C SER A 25 4.84 46.07 -7.09
N VAL A 26 4.59 44.98 -7.82
CA VAL A 26 4.95 44.78 -9.21
C VAL A 26 3.73 44.59 -10.12
N GLU A 27 3.82 45.01 -11.38
CA GLU A 27 2.82 44.71 -12.41
C GLU A 27 3.43 43.86 -13.53
N PRO A 28 2.82 42.72 -13.90
CA PRO A 28 1.60 42.13 -13.31
C PRO A 28 1.84 41.67 -11.88
N ILE A 29 0.80 41.67 -11.02
CA ILE A 29 0.85 41.08 -9.66
C ILE A 29 1.32 39.62 -9.77
N THR A 30 2.39 39.28 -9.08
CA THR A 30 3.01 37.97 -9.17
C THR A 30 2.73 37.15 -7.90
N GLY A 31 2.21 35.95 -8.11
CA GLY A 31 2.08 34.96 -6.99
C GLY A 31 3.36 34.16 -6.80
N TYR A 32 3.68 33.83 -5.55
CA TYR A 32 4.80 32.95 -5.23
C TYR A 32 4.51 32.07 -4.01
N TYR A 33 5.28 30.99 -3.89
CA TYR A 33 5.31 30.12 -2.70
C TYR A 33 6.67 30.22 -2.02
N GLU A 34 6.66 30.15 -0.72
CA GLU A 34 7.88 29.97 0.08
C GLU A 34 8.03 28.50 0.47
N VAL A 35 9.25 27.98 0.38
CA VAL A 35 9.60 26.68 0.91
C VAL A 35 10.01 26.87 2.37
N ALA A 36 9.23 26.32 3.27
CA ALA A 36 9.49 26.40 4.70
C ALA A 36 9.85 25.00 5.25
N ASP A 37 10.63 25.00 6.29
CA ASP A 37 10.92 23.78 7.06
C ASP A 37 9.65 23.20 7.67
N ARG A 38 9.48 21.90 7.50
CA ARG A 38 8.36 21.17 8.08
C ARG A 38 8.66 20.81 9.54
N ASP A 39 7.64 20.88 10.39
CA ASP A 39 7.72 20.38 11.76
C ASP A 39 8.00 18.85 11.77
N LEU A 40 8.96 18.43 12.60
CA LEU A 40 9.39 17.03 12.67
C LEU A 40 8.26 16.11 13.14
N THR A 41 7.39 16.57 14.03
CA THR A 41 6.25 15.79 14.54
C THR A 41 5.20 15.59 13.44
N ALA A 42 4.91 16.63 12.68
CA ALA A 42 4.00 16.55 11.53
C ALA A 42 4.55 15.59 10.45
N ALA A 43 5.85 15.69 10.13
CA ALA A 43 6.51 14.81 9.19
C ALA A 43 6.46 13.33 9.62
N ARG A 44 6.69 13.05 10.92
CA ARG A 44 6.54 11.68 11.47
C ARG A 44 5.12 11.15 11.33
N ASN A 45 4.11 11.96 11.65
CA ASN A 45 2.71 11.53 11.59
C ASN A 45 2.30 11.17 10.15
N ASP A 46 2.71 11.97 9.18
CA ASP A 46 2.43 11.69 7.77
C ASP A 46 3.17 10.45 7.28
N LEU A 47 4.39 10.23 7.76
CA LEU A 47 5.16 9.04 7.40
C LEU A 47 4.55 7.76 8.00
N LYS A 48 4.00 7.85 9.22
CA LYS A 48 3.22 6.75 9.83
C LYS A 48 1.95 6.46 9.02
N ALA A 49 1.22 7.49 8.60
CA ALA A 49 0.06 7.31 7.73
C ALA A 49 0.44 6.64 6.41
N LYS A 50 1.56 7.06 5.80
CA LYS A 50 2.08 6.42 4.58
C LYS A 50 2.46 4.96 4.81
N ALA A 51 3.10 4.63 5.93
CA ALA A 51 3.42 3.25 6.27
C ALA A 51 2.14 2.39 6.43
N ALA A 52 1.08 2.93 7.02
CA ALA A 52 -0.21 2.27 7.14
C ALA A 52 -0.86 2.02 5.77
N ASP A 53 -0.78 2.98 4.85
CA ASP A 53 -1.28 2.83 3.48
C ASP A 53 -0.53 1.72 2.72
N GLU A 54 0.80 1.70 2.82
CA GLU A 54 1.62 0.67 2.19
C GLU A 54 1.41 -0.72 2.83
N ARG A 55 1.21 -0.79 4.15
CA ARG A 55 0.79 -2.02 4.81
C ARG A 55 -0.52 -2.54 4.22
N TYR A 56 -1.52 -1.67 4.03
CA TYR A 56 -2.80 -2.08 3.44
C TYR A 56 -2.63 -2.59 2.01
N ARG A 57 -1.76 -1.97 1.21
CA ARG A 57 -1.43 -2.47 -0.14
C ARG A 57 -0.77 -3.84 -0.10
N LYS A 58 0.21 -4.04 0.82
CA LYS A 58 0.86 -5.34 1.04
C LYS A 58 -0.15 -6.40 1.48
N GLU A 59 -1.01 -6.07 2.43
CA GLU A 59 -2.08 -6.94 2.93
C GLU A 59 -3.00 -7.44 1.81
N CYS A 60 -3.30 -6.58 0.81
CA CYS A 60 -4.22 -6.88 -0.29
C CYS A 60 -3.52 -7.31 -1.59
N SER A 61 -2.20 -7.51 -1.60
CA SER A 61 -1.44 -7.80 -2.83
C SER A 61 -1.60 -9.22 -3.35
N GLY A 62 -2.23 -10.10 -2.58
CA GLY A 62 -2.33 -11.51 -2.88
C GLY A 62 -1.12 -12.32 -2.40
N VAL A 63 -1.29 -13.61 -2.28
CA VAL A 63 -0.25 -14.57 -1.89
C VAL A 63 -0.24 -15.76 -2.82
N LYS A 64 0.95 -16.21 -3.22
CA LYS A 64 1.11 -17.42 -4.01
C LYS A 64 1.10 -18.64 -3.10
N VAL A 65 0.30 -19.63 -3.46
CA VAL A 65 0.16 -20.88 -2.71
C VAL A 65 0.24 -22.05 -3.70
N THR A 66 0.97 -23.10 -3.34
CA THR A 66 0.96 -24.35 -4.11
C THR A 66 -0.09 -25.28 -3.55
N ILE A 67 -1.09 -25.63 -4.37
CA ILE A 67 -2.20 -26.52 -4.03
C ILE A 67 -2.20 -27.66 -5.03
N GLN A 68 -2.14 -28.91 -4.55
CA GLN A 68 -2.14 -30.10 -5.39
C GLN A 68 -1.07 -30.06 -6.53
N GLY A 69 0.10 -29.45 -6.22
CA GLY A 69 1.21 -29.28 -7.18
C GLY A 69 1.06 -28.10 -8.14
N THR A 70 -0.03 -27.34 -8.06
CA THR A 70 -0.28 -26.16 -8.91
C THR A 70 -0.05 -24.89 -8.10
N GLU A 71 0.83 -23.96 -8.58
CA GLU A 71 0.97 -22.63 -7.99
C GLU A 71 -0.20 -21.75 -8.43
N VAL A 72 -0.91 -21.18 -7.46
CA VAL A 72 -2.04 -20.27 -7.69
C VAL A 72 -1.84 -18.98 -6.91
N LEU A 73 -2.32 -17.86 -7.45
CA LEU A 73 -2.39 -16.59 -6.74
C LEU A 73 -3.73 -16.48 -6.01
N ILE A 74 -3.66 -16.32 -4.71
CA ILE A 74 -4.83 -16.12 -3.84
C ILE A 74 -4.99 -14.63 -3.59
N ASP A 75 -6.15 -14.08 -3.89
CA ASP A 75 -6.51 -12.72 -3.50
C ASP A 75 -6.62 -12.64 -1.95
N THR A 76 -6.01 -11.61 -1.39
CA THR A 76 -5.97 -11.38 0.06
C THR A 76 -6.73 -10.13 0.50
N ASN A 77 -7.57 -9.55 -0.36
CA ASN A 77 -8.48 -8.49 0.07
C ASN A 77 -9.48 -8.99 1.13
N ARG A 78 -10.16 -8.10 1.82
CA ARG A 78 -11.02 -8.46 2.96
C ARG A 78 -12.16 -9.39 2.58
N ASP A 79 -12.75 -9.20 1.41
CA ASP A 79 -13.89 -10.02 0.94
C ASP A 79 -13.42 -11.43 0.56
N ALA A 80 -12.29 -11.54 -0.14
CA ALA A 80 -11.71 -12.83 -0.49
C ALA A 80 -11.33 -13.63 0.78
N ARG A 81 -10.71 -12.98 1.77
CA ARG A 81 -10.39 -13.63 3.06
C ARG A 81 -11.65 -14.17 3.74
N HIS A 82 -12.74 -13.41 3.73
CA HIS A 82 -14.00 -13.85 4.33
C HIS A 82 -14.53 -15.12 3.67
N ILE A 83 -14.49 -15.20 2.33
CA ILE A 83 -14.90 -16.40 1.56
C ILE A 83 -14.04 -17.62 1.97
N TRP A 84 -12.72 -17.45 2.07
CA TRP A 84 -11.83 -18.53 2.47
C TRP A 84 -12.09 -19.03 3.88
N PHE A 85 -12.27 -18.13 4.85
CA PHE A 85 -12.61 -18.50 6.23
C PHE A 85 -13.96 -19.18 6.32
N GLN A 86 -14.98 -18.70 5.63
CA GLN A 86 -16.29 -19.34 5.57
C GLN A 86 -16.21 -20.75 4.97
N SER A 87 -15.47 -20.91 3.86
CA SER A 87 -15.29 -22.22 3.22
C SER A 87 -14.61 -23.21 4.17
N LEU A 88 -13.57 -22.79 4.91
CA LEU A 88 -12.91 -23.63 5.91
C LEU A 88 -13.86 -24.07 7.01
N MET A 89 -14.72 -23.17 7.50
CA MET A 89 -15.65 -23.45 8.58
C MET A 89 -16.81 -24.36 8.15
N LEU A 90 -17.30 -24.20 6.94
CA LEU A 90 -18.53 -24.84 6.48
C LEU A 90 -18.31 -26.13 5.70
N LEU A 91 -17.11 -26.34 5.10
CA LEU A 91 -16.86 -27.55 4.32
C LEU A 91 -16.69 -28.77 5.24
N PRO A 92 -17.54 -29.82 5.09
CA PRO A 92 -17.40 -31.04 5.85
C PRO A 92 -16.12 -31.81 5.48
N GLU A 93 -15.64 -32.66 6.37
CA GLU A 93 -14.55 -33.58 6.06
C GLU A 93 -14.95 -34.57 4.96
N GLY A 94 -14.02 -34.86 4.05
CA GLY A 94 -14.24 -35.80 2.95
C GLY A 94 -15.05 -35.22 1.77
N VAL A 95 -15.47 -33.95 1.85
CA VAL A 95 -16.15 -33.25 0.75
C VAL A 95 -15.14 -32.31 0.06
N THR A 96 -15.28 -32.14 -1.25
CA THR A 96 -14.53 -31.15 -2.02
C THR A 96 -15.42 -30.01 -2.48
N GLN A 97 -14.86 -28.83 -2.62
CA GLN A 97 -15.51 -27.64 -3.16
C GLN A 97 -14.68 -27.11 -4.33
N LYS A 98 -15.37 -26.78 -5.44
CA LYS A 98 -14.71 -26.26 -6.64
C LYS A 98 -14.42 -24.78 -6.52
N PHE A 99 -13.15 -24.40 -6.75
CA PHE A 99 -12.68 -23.01 -6.77
C PHE A 99 -12.08 -22.65 -8.12
N LYS A 100 -12.27 -21.39 -8.49
CA LYS A 100 -11.64 -20.80 -9.67
C LYS A 100 -10.56 -19.82 -9.20
N PHE A 101 -9.33 -20.00 -9.64
CA PHE A 101 -8.19 -19.16 -9.25
C PHE A 101 -7.81 -18.14 -10.32
N ASP A 102 -7.81 -18.59 -11.59
CA ASP A 102 -7.58 -17.75 -12.75
C ASP A 102 -8.56 -18.15 -13.85
N ARG A 103 -8.50 -17.47 -14.98
CA ARG A 103 -9.46 -17.69 -16.07
C ARG A 103 -9.64 -19.17 -16.44
N GLU A 104 -8.59 -19.97 -16.30
CA GLU A 104 -8.56 -21.37 -16.73
C GLU A 104 -8.23 -22.37 -15.62
N ILE A 105 -7.84 -21.91 -14.41
CA ILE A 105 -7.45 -22.82 -13.32
C ILE A 105 -8.65 -23.07 -12.40
N TRP A 106 -9.13 -24.30 -12.41
CA TRP A 106 -10.18 -24.78 -11.53
C TRP A 106 -9.68 -25.99 -10.74
N LEU A 107 -9.79 -25.94 -9.42
CA LEU A 107 -9.41 -27.04 -8.54
C LEU A 107 -10.58 -27.43 -7.62
N ASP A 108 -10.71 -28.72 -7.40
CA ASP A 108 -11.62 -29.26 -6.39
C ASP A 108 -10.82 -29.41 -5.08
N LEU A 109 -11.08 -28.48 -4.14
CA LEU A 109 -10.32 -28.38 -2.89
C LEU A 109 -10.96 -29.18 -1.78
N THR A 110 -10.13 -29.91 -1.05
CA THR A 110 -10.47 -30.51 0.23
C THR A 110 -10.39 -29.47 1.35
N LYS A 111 -10.93 -29.79 2.50
CA LYS A 111 -10.78 -28.95 3.70
C LYS A 111 -9.31 -28.72 4.08
N ALA A 112 -8.45 -29.71 3.87
CA ALA A 112 -7.01 -29.59 4.12
C ALA A 112 -6.35 -28.59 3.16
N ASP A 113 -6.73 -28.58 1.86
CA ASP A 113 -6.26 -27.60 0.89
C ASP A 113 -6.70 -26.19 1.28
N ILE A 114 -7.96 -26.01 1.67
CA ILE A 114 -8.50 -24.72 2.12
C ILE A 114 -7.77 -24.24 3.38
N ASN A 115 -7.47 -25.13 4.32
CA ASN A 115 -6.68 -24.79 5.50
C ASN A 115 -5.27 -24.30 5.15
N THR A 116 -4.63 -24.91 4.15
CA THR A 116 -3.33 -24.45 3.62
C THR A 116 -3.43 -23.03 3.07
N VAL A 117 -4.49 -22.73 2.29
CA VAL A 117 -4.76 -21.38 1.77
C VAL A 117 -4.95 -20.38 2.91
N VAL A 118 -5.82 -20.71 3.88
CA VAL A 118 -6.12 -19.83 5.02
C VAL A 118 -4.87 -19.55 5.85
N THR A 119 -4.05 -20.57 6.11
CA THR A 119 -2.78 -20.40 6.84
C THR A 119 -1.83 -19.45 6.09
N SER A 120 -1.73 -19.60 4.77
CA SER A 120 -0.89 -18.73 3.94
C SER A 120 -1.41 -17.29 3.93
N ILE A 121 -2.73 -17.09 3.87
CA ILE A 121 -3.35 -15.76 3.97
C ILE A 121 -3.03 -15.11 5.32
N VAL A 122 -3.19 -15.86 6.42
CA VAL A 122 -2.91 -15.35 7.79
C VAL A 122 -1.45 -14.94 7.92
N ALA A 123 -0.51 -15.76 7.45
CA ALA A 123 0.92 -15.43 7.48
C ALA A 123 1.22 -14.16 6.66
N HIS A 124 0.71 -14.08 5.42
CA HIS A 124 0.88 -12.91 4.55
C HIS A 124 0.36 -11.61 5.19
N VAL A 125 -0.83 -11.65 5.78
CA VAL A 125 -1.41 -10.50 6.48
C VAL A 125 -0.57 -10.12 7.71
N GLN A 126 -0.12 -11.10 8.48
CA GLN A 126 0.72 -10.86 9.65
C GLN A 126 2.08 -10.23 9.25
N ASP A 127 2.67 -10.67 8.15
CA ASP A 127 3.92 -10.10 7.63
C ASP A 127 3.75 -8.63 7.24
N ALA A 128 2.60 -8.26 6.65
CA ALA A 128 2.29 -6.86 6.36
C ALA A 128 2.22 -6.00 7.63
N PHE A 129 1.58 -6.49 8.70
CA PHE A 129 1.53 -5.79 10.00
C PHE A 129 2.90 -5.72 10.69
N ASN A 130 3.70 -6.79 10.63
CA ASN A 130 5.06 -6.80 11.16
C ASN A 130 5.94 -5.77 10.44
N TRP A 131 5.79 -5.65 9.13
CA TRP A 131 6.47 -4.64 8.32
C TRP A 131 6.11 -3.22 8.77
N GLU A 132 4.80 -2.89 8.91
CA GLU A 132 4.36 -1.58 9.39
C GLU A 132 4.91 -1.27 10.77
N SER A 133 4.81 -2.22 11.70
CA SER A 133 5.33 -2.07 13.07
C SER A 133 6.82 -1.75 13.07
N ALA A 134 7.62 -2.43 12.25
CA ALA A 134 9.04 -2.15 12.12
C ALA A 134 9.32 -0.74 11.57
N LYS A 135 8.51 -0.26 10.59
CA LYS A 135 8.62 1.11 10.07
C LYS A 135 8.25 2.15 11.11
N ILE A 136 7.20 1.93 11.91
CA ILE A 136 6.81 2.83 13.00
C ILE A 136 7.95 2.98 14.01
N VAL A 137 8.62 1.89 14.40
CA VAL A 137 9.78 1.94 15.29
C VAL A 137 10.91 2.78 14.69
N GLN A 138 11.20 2.64 13.38
CA GLN A 138 12.21 3.43 12.70
C GLN A 138 11.85 4.93 12.65
N ILE A 139 10.57 5.25 12.36
CA ILE A 139 10.05 6.62 12.32
C ILE A 139 10.17 7.28 13.72
N ASP A 140 9.82 6.56 14.77
CA ASP A 140 9.87 7.09 16.14
C ASP A 140 11.31 7.28 16.65
N ALA A 141 12.23 6.44 16.20
CA ALA A 141 13.66 6.55 16.51
C ALA A 141 14.37 7.66 15.72
N ALA A 142 13.80 8.15 14.62
CA ALA A 142 14.40 9.22 13.82
C ALA A 142 14.43 10.55 14.62
N THR A 143 15.61 11.13 14.82
CA THR A 143 15.80 12.34 15.63
C THR A 143 15.84 13.63 14.82
N ASP A 144 16.01 13.52 13.49
CA ASP A 144 16.13 14.63 12.57
C ASP A 144 15.47 14.34 11.21
N LYS A 145 15.45 15.35 10.35
CA LYS A 145 14.83 15.24 9.01
C LYS A 145 15.59 14.28 8.08
N ALA A 146 16.91 14.18 8.20
CA ALA A 146 17.73 13.30 7.36
C ALA A 146 17.44 11.83 7.66
N SER A 147 17.32 11.47 8.94
CA SER A 147 16.92 10.12 9.35
C SER A 147 15.49 9.79 8.94
N LEU A 148 14.53 10.74 9.01
CA LEU A 148 13.18 10.55 8.47
C LEU A 148 13.18 10.35 6.95
N GLN A 149 14.01 11.09 6.20
CA GLN A 149 14.15 10.89 4.76
C GLN A 149 14.64 9.47 4.45
N THR A 150 15.62 8.97 5.20
CA THR A 150 16.12 7.61 5.03
C THR A 150 15.00 6.56 5.23
N VAL A 151 14.15 6.74 6.25
CA VAL A 151 13.01 5.84 6.47
C VAL A 151 11.99 5.94 5.34
N PHE A 152 11.70 7.16 4.85
CA PHE A 152 10.82 7.37 3.71
C PHE A 152 11.32 6.63 2.47
N ASP A 153 12.61 6.79 2.12
CA ASP A 153 13.23 6.14 0.96
C ASP A 153 13.14 4.61 1.07
N THR A 154 13.29 4.08 2.30
CA THR A 154 13.12 2.65 2.56
C THR A 154 11.67 2.21 2.33
N ILE A 155 10.68 2.97 2.83
CA ILE A 155 9.25 2.68 2.59
C ILE A 155 8.97 2.66 1.09
N ILE A 156 9.46 3.66 0.34
CA ILE A 156 9.26 3.74 -1.11
C ILE A 156 9.91 2.57 -1.86
N SER A 157 11.14 2.21 -1.50
CA SER A 157 11.85 1.09 -2.15
C SER A 157 11.21 -0.27 -1.90
N GLU A 158 10.53 -0.43 -0.77
CA GLU A 158 9.82 -1.64 -0.38
C GLU A 158 8.32 -1.61 -0.74
N SER A 159 7.83 -0.51 -1.32
CA SER A 159 6.44 -0.36 -1.75
C SER A 159 6.13 -1.31 -2.89
N ILE A 160 4.92 -1.89 -2.85
CA ILE A 160 4.44 -2.71 -3.95
C ILE A 160 4.12 -1.78 -5.13
N PRO A 161 4.65 -2.06 -6.35
CA PRO A 161 4.29 -1.29 -7.51
C PRO A 161 2.77 -1.26 -7.68
N VAL A 162 2.20 -0.09 -7.88
CA VAL A 162 0.79 0.03 -8.27
C VAL A 162 0.66 -0.65 -9.63
N LEU A 163 0.09 -1.85 -9.65
CA LEU A 163 -0.32 -2.47 -10.91
C LEU A 163 -1.31 -1.49 -11.56
N LYS A 164 -0.92 -0.91 -12.70
CA LYS A 164 -1.86 -0.12 -13.50
C LYS A 164 -3.09 -0.99 -13.72
N PRO A 165 -4.32 -0.43 -13.56
CA PRO A 165 -5.51 -1.18 -13.91
C PRO A 165 -5.31 -1.71 -15.33
N PHE A 166 -5.55 -3.00 -15.50
CA PHE A 166 -5.47 -3.66 -16.79
C PHE A 166 -6.31 -2.86 -17.78
N GLU A 167 -5.67 -2.18 -18.72
CA GLU A 167 -6.37 -1.54 -19.83
C GLU A 167 -7.05 -2.68 -20.61
N ILE A 168 -8.35 -2.85 -20.35
CA ILE A 168 -9.18 -3.69 -21.18
C ILE A 168 -9.19 -3.00 -22.55
N GLY A 169 -8.28 -3.41 -23.42
CA GLY A 169 -8.31 -3.04 -24.81
C GLY A 169 -9.62 -3.54 -25.39
N VAL A 170 -10.61 -2.68 -25.47
CA VAL A 170 -11.79 -2.87 -26.31
C VAL A 170 -11.25 -2.69 -27.73
N ALA A 171 -10.87 -3.80 -28.35
CA ALA A 171 -10.73 -3.83 -29.81
C ALA A 171 -12.16 -3.70 -30.38
N LEU A 172 -12.42 -2.56 -31.03
CA LEU A 172 -13.58 -2.35 -31.91
C LEU A 172 -13.40 -3.15 -33.20
#